data_5e0ad17e8bca5a0cbd86d852b9ff93bd
#
_entry.id   5e0ad17e8bca5a0cbd86d852b9ff93bd
#
_cell.length_a   1.000
_cell.length_b   1.000
_cell.length_c   1.000
_cell.angle_alpha   90.00
_cell.angle_beta   90.00
_cell.angle_gamma   90.00
#
_symmetry.space_group_name_H-M   'P 1'
#
loop_
_entity.id
_entity.type
_entity.pdbx_description
1 polymer ?
#
loop_
_entity_poly.entity_id
_entity_poly.type
_entity_poly.pdbx_seq_one_letter_code
_entity_poly.pdbx_strand_id
1 'polypeptide(L)'
;MPRRSIAGGQPVRATAPLPGRGRGAGADWPEVARRDERKSRRGRGRPEVSIMAEVLLLAGTRKGLFIGRSRDGGPWRFEGPHFNAQAVYAVAVDRRRPAPRLLVGGDSSHWGPSVFTSDDLGATWREPARPAVRFPEDTGASLERVWQLHPAGPEAPDVVYAGTEPAALFRSADRGESFELVRPLWEHPTRGDWMPGGGGEGLHTVLTHPADPAAVTVAVSTAGVFRTRDGGGSWAPSNRGVSAVFLPDPQPEWGQCVHKVARDAGDPDRLYLQNHWGVYRSDDAGGSWTDIGSGLPSDFGFAVAAHPRRPGTAYVFPLNADSDRVPAEHRCRVFRTSDAGATWEPLTRGLPDADHYGTVLRDALCTDDADPAGVYFGNRNGELYGSRDDGDTWELLAEHLPDVLCVRAAVLPA
;
A
#
# COMPACT_ATOMS: atom_id res chain seq x y z
N MET A 1 -43.81 31.24 -8.28
CA MET A 1 -44.02 31.88 -9.60
C MET A 1 -42.72 32.41 -10.10
N PRO A 2 -42.40 32.36 -11.38
CA PRO A 2 -42.84 31.44 -12.44
C PRO A 2 -41.69 30.58 -13.00
N ARG A 3 -42.08 29.50 -13.69
CA ARG A 3 -41.24 28.62 -14.52
C ARG A 3 -40.74 29.37 -15.75
N ARG A 4 -39.47 29.13 -16.17
CA ARG A 4 -39.03 29.38 -17.54
C ARG A 4 -38.54 28.07 -18.18
N SER A 5 -39.25 27.72 -19.24
CA SER A 5 -38.93 26.73 -20.25
C SER A 5 -37.83 27.26 -21.15
N ILE A 6 -36.86 26.42 -21.52
CA ILE A 6 -36.02 26.67 -22.71
C ILE A 6 -35.93 25.36 -23.50
N ALA A 7 -36.60 25.39 -24.67
CA ALA A 7 -36.40 24.44 -25.75
C ALA A 7 -35.34 25.00 -26.68
N GLY A 8 -34.56 24.13 -27.33
CA GLY A 8 -33.62 24.52 -28.38
C GLY A 8 -32.66 23.40 -28.75
N GLY A 9 -33.14 22.39 -29.50
CA GLY A 9 -32.28 21.41 -30.16
C GLY A 9 -31.64 21.97 -31.40
N GLN A 10 -30.40 21.59 -31.68
CA GLN A 10 -29.77 21.74 -33.01
C GLN A 10 -29.18 20.37 -33.46
N PRO A 11 -29.12 20.14 -34.80
CA PRO A 11 -29.01 18.81 -35.38
C PRO A 11 -27.56 18.32 -35.57
N VAL A 12 -27.42 17.01 -35.47
CA VAL A 12 -26.23 16.20 -35.75
C VAL A 12 -25.87 16.30 -37.24
N ARG A 13 -24.64 16.61 -37.56
CA ARG A 13 -24.09 16.53 -38.92
C ARG A 13 -23.52 15.13 -39.19
N ALA A 14 -23.92 14.62 -40.36
CA ALA A 14 -23.50 13.32 -40.90
C ALA A 14 -22.02 13.29 -41.30
N THR A 15 -21.39 12.14 -41.08
CA THR A 15 -20.04 11.77 -41.48
C THR A 15 -20.00 11.37 -42.96
N ALA A 16 -18.96 11.83 -43.69
CA ALA A 16 -18.63 11.44 -45.06
C ALA A 16 -17.70 10.21 -45.09
N PRO A 17 -17.71 9.39 -46.18
CA PRO A 17 -17.00 8.11 -46.23
C PRO A 17 -15.54 8.22 -46.67
N LEU A 18 -14.72 7.25 -46.22
CA LEU A 18 -13.32 7.06 -46.57
C LEU A 18 -13.15 6.48 -47.99
N PRO A 19 -12.09 6.84 -48.72
CA PRO A 19 -11.78 6.28 -50.03
C PRO A 19 -10.93 4.99 -49.94
N GLY A 20 -11.07 4.20 -51.03
CA GLY A 20 -10.71 2.82 -51.16
C GLY A 20 -9.20 2.50 -51.30
N ARG A 21 -8.98 1.21 -51.23
CA ARG A 21 -7.73 0.46 -51.36
C ARG A 21 -7.09 0.60 -52.77
N GLY A 22 -5.79 0.87 -52.80
CA GLY A 22 -4.92 0.64 -53.95
C GLY A 22 -4.07 -0.62 -53.76
N ARG A 23 -4.11 -1.53 -54.75
CA ARG A 23 -3.18 -2.67 -54.90
C ARG A 23 -1.98 -2.18 -55.75
N GLY A 24 -0.80 -2.74 -55.45
CA GLY A 24 0.29 -2.62 -56.40
C GLY A 24 1.65 -3.05 -55.91
N ALA A 25 2.08 -4.13 -56.53
CA ALA A 25 3.42 -4.49 -57.03
C ALA A 25 4.47 -5.04 -56.02
N GLY A 26 4.94 -6.23 -56.40
CA GLY A 26 6.03 -6.95 -55.79
C GLY A 26 7.42 -6.35 -56.06
N ALA A 27 8.37 -6.73 -55.25
CA ALA A 27 9.79 -6.51 -55.49
C ALA A 27 10.56 -7.75 -55.02
N ASP A 28 11.44 -8.19 -55.85
CA ASP A 28 12.31 -9.37 -55.81
C ASP A 28 13.30 -9.33 -54.65
N TRP A 29 13.62 -10.52 -54.12
CA TRP A 29 14.71 -10.75 -53.21
C TRP A 29 15.93 -11.33 -53.96
N PRO A 30 17.16 -10.85 -53.75
CA PRO A 30 18.35 -11.52 -54.22
C PRO A 30 18.81 -12.63 -53.25
N GLU A 31 19.14 -13.71 -53.85
CA GLU A 31 19.82 -14.92 -53.33
C GLU A 31 21.21 -14.57 -52.77
N VAL A 32 21.54 -14.95 -51.55
CA VAL A 32 22.92 -14.85 -51.01
C VAL A 32 23.39 -16.20 -50.46
N ALA A 33 24.47 -16.61 -51.04
CA ALA A 33 25.34 -17.74 -50.94
C ALA A 33 25.49 -18.44 -49.59
N ARG A 34 25.57 -19.77 -49.69
CA ARG A 34 26.05 -20.72 -48.67
C ARG A 34 27.51 -20.49 -48.31
N ARG A 35 27.84 -20.48 -47.02
CA ARG A 35 29.20 -20.69 -46.55
C ARG A 35 29.22 -21.47 -45.21
N ASP A 36 29.90 -22.59 -45.33
CA ASP A 36 30.71 -23.34 -44.36
C ASP A 36 30.19 -23.63 -42.93
N GLU A 37 29.93 -24.89 -42.76
CA GLU A 37 29.91 -25.65 -41.52
C GLU A 37 31.31 -25.66 -40.85
N ARG A 38 31.45 -25.03 -39.68
CA ARG A 38 32.45 -25.45 -38.68
C ARG A 38 31.75 -25.78 -37.38
N LYS A 39 31.76 -27.07 -37.08
CA LYS A 39 31.32 -27.66 -35.82
C LYS A 39 32.16 -27.05 -34.66
N SER A 40 31.57 -26.19 -33.87
CA SER A 40 32.02 -25.95 -32.50
C SER A 40 31.09 -26.68 -31.54
N ARG A 41 31.57 -27.75 -30.94
CA ARG A 41 30.95 -28.42 -29.80
C ARG A 41 30.94 -27.43 -28.62
N ARG A 42 29.88 -26.61 -28.47
CA ARG A 42 29.56 -25.94 -27.22
C ARG A 42 28.80 -26.94 -26.35
N GLY A 43 29.29 -27.13 -25.14
CA GLY A 43 28.72 -28.01 -24.14
C GLY A 43 27.22 -27.70 -23.97
N ARG A 44 26.44 -28.76 -23.85
CA ARG A 44 25.05 -28.68 -23.42
C ARG A 44 25.06 -28.12 -21.98
N GLY A 45 24.83 -26.82 -21.85
CA GLY A 45 24.40 -26.25 -20.60
C GLY A 45 23.18 -27.06 -20.11
N ARG A 46 23.18 -27.47 -18.85
CA ARG A 46 21.97 -27.93 -18.18
C ARG A 46 20.91 -26.89 -18.44
N PRO A 47 19.65 -27.25 -18.76
CA PRO A 47 18.58 -26.29 -18.79
C PRO A 47 18.56 -25.63 -17.39
N GLU A 48 18.81 -24.33 -17.35
CA GLU A 48 18.42 -23.53 -16.18
C GLU A 48 16.92 -23.81 -16.01
N VAL A 49 16.59 -24.45 -14.92
CA VAL A 49 15.19 -24.54 -14.48
C VAL A 49 14.84 -23.11 -14.13
N SER A 50 14.18 -22.44 -15.06
CA SER A 50 13.57 -21.13 -14.81
C SER A 50 12.58 -21.37 -13.66
N ILE A 51 12.96 -20.87 -12.49
CA ILE A 51 12.07 -20.89 -11.33
C ILE A 51 10.94 -19.94 -11.69
N MET A 52 9.75 -20.48 -11.92
CA MET A 52 8.56 -19.70 -12.31
C MET A 52 8.14 -18.84 -11.11
N ALA A 53 8.39 -17.54 -11.16
CA ALA A 53 7.97 -16.62 -10.11
C ALA A 53 6.50 -16.22 -10.31
N GLU A 54 5.69 -16.31 -9.28
CA GLU A 54 4.32 -15.80 -9.26
C GLU A 54 4.26 -14.55 -8.38
N VAL A 55 3.72 -13.45 -8.91
CA VAL A 55 3.36 -12.28 -8.11
C VAL A 55 1.91 -12.40 -7.68
N LEU A 56 1.70 -12.34 -6.37
CA LEU A 56 0.40 -12.26 -5.73
C LEU A 56 0.11 -10.79 -5.38
N LEU A 57 -1.06 -10.27 -5.75
CA LEU A 57 -1.53 -8.93 -5.43
C LEU A 57 -2.88 -9.00 -4.72
N LEU A 58 -2.93 -8.59 -3.47
CA LEU A 58 -4.15 -8.50 -2.67
C LEU A 58 -4.69 -7.08 -2.74
N ALA A 59 -5.92 -6.90 -3.20
CA ALA A 59 -6.63 -5.63 -3.24
C ALA A 59 -7.86 -5.70 -2.31
N GLY A 60 -7.72 -5.13 -1.12
CA GLY A 60 -8.83 -4.96 -0.18
C GLY A 60 -9.69 -3.78 -0.59
N THR A 61 -10.99 -4.02 -0.69
CA THR A 61 -11.97 -3.03 -1.14
C THR A 61 -13.08 -2.83 -0.13
N ARG A 62 -13.95 -1.85 -0.36
CA ARG A 62 -15.14 -1.63 0.46
C ARG A 62 -16.17 -2.77 0.39
N LYS A 63 -16.04 -3.71 -0.56
CA LYS A 63 -16.97 -4.82 -0.75
C LYS A 63 -16.29 -6.18 -0.88
N GLY A 64 -15.12 -6.33 -0.28
CA GLY A 64 -14.39 -7.60 -0.25
C GLY A 64 -12.96 -7.51 -0.72
N LEU A 65 -12.31 -8.65 -0.76
CA LEU A 65 -10.94 -8.84 -1.20
C LEU A 65 -10.92 -9.39 -2.63
N PHE A 66 -10.10 -8.79 -3.49
CA PHE A 66 -9.73 -9.33 -4.79
C PHE A 66 -8.28 -9.82 -4.75
N ILE A 67 -8.02 -10.97 -5.36
CA ILE A 67 -6.69 -11.59 -5.43
C ILE A 67 -6.25 -11.61 -6.88
N GLY A 68 -5.22 -10.84 -7.20
CA GLY A 68 -4.56 -10.83 -8.50
C GLY A 68 -3.35 -11.75 -8.52
N ARG A 69 -3.15 -12.46 -9.62
CA ARG A 69 -2.01 -13.35 -9.86
C ARG A 69 -1.41 -13.07 -11.22
N SER A 70 -0.07 -12.99 -11.27
CA SER A 70 0.69 -12.91 -12.51
C SER A 70 1.88 -13.87 -12.42
N ARG A 71 2.03 -14.76 -13.40
CA ARG A 71 3.13 -15.73 -13.48
C ARG A 71 4.10 -15.31 -14.57
N ASP A 72 5.38 -15.32 -14.27
CA ASP A 72 6.48 -15.05 -15.22
C ASP A 72 6.28 -13.75 -16.00
N GLY A 73 5.78 -12.70 -15.34
CA GLY A 73 5.48 -11.43 -16.00
C GLY A 73 4.31 -11.47 -16.99
N GLY A 74 3.54 -12.57 -17.02
CA GLY A 74 2.35 -12.72 -17.87
C GLY A 74 1.16 -11.85 -17.44
N PRO A 75 0.02 -11.99 -18.10
CA PRO A 75 -1.16 -11.19 -17.82
C PRO A 75 -1.70 -11.47 -16.42
N TRP A 76 -2.23 -10.41 -15.80
CA TRP A 76 -2.90 -10.51 -14.51
C TRP A 76 -4.24 -11.23 -14.62
N ARG A 77 -4.54 -12.05 -13.63
CA ARG A 77 -5.85 -12.69 -13.45
C ARG A 77 -6.33 -12.38 -12.05
N PHE A 78 -7.52 -11.82 -11.94
CA PHE A 78 -8.16 -11.47 -10.66
C PHE A 78 -9.31 -12.42 -10.36
N GLU A 79 -9.39 -12.84 -9.11
CA GLU A 79 -10.49 -13.59 -8.53
C GLU A 79 -11.09 -12.83 -7.34
N GLY A 80 -12.36 -13.04 -7.06
CA GLY A 80 -13.08 -12.38 -5.97
C GLY A 80 -14.44 -11.80 -6.40
N PRO A 81 -15.10 -11.03 -5.51
CA PRO A 81 -14.62 -10.71 -4.18
C PRO A 81 -14.78 -11.89 -3.19
N HIS A 82 -13.72 -12.14 -2.40
CA HIS A 82 -13.85 -12.87 -1.14
C HIS A 82 -14.45 -11.93 -0.10
N PHE A 83 -15.14 -12.43 0.94
CA PHE A 83 -15.78 -11.61 1.98
C PHE A 83 -16.78 -10.60 1.43
N ASN A 84 -17.75 -11.09 0.65
CA ASN A 84 -18.79 -10.28 0.03
C ASN A 84 -19.44 -9.32 1.03
N ALA A 85 -19.57 -8.05 0.63
CA ALA A 85 -20.17 -6.97 1.42
C ALA A 85 -19.43 -6.61 2.73
N GLN A 86 -18.20 -7.10 2.94
CA GLN A 86 -17.32 -6.67 4.02
C GLN A 86 -16.28 -5.70 3.49
N ALA A 87 -16.00 -4.64 4.23
CA ALA A 87 -14.90 -3.75 3.90
C ALA A 87 -13.57 -4.37 4.37
N VAL A 88 -12.54 -4.40 3.50
CA VAL A 88 -11.23 -4.97 3.81
C VAL A 88 -10.21 -3.83 3.86
N TYR A 89 -9.81 -3.45 5.07
CA TYR A 89 -8.85 -2.37 5.32
C TYR A 89 -7.42 -2.85 5.55
N ALA A 90 -7.25 -4.11 5.94
CA ALA A 90 -5.94 -4.68 6.26
C ALA A 90 -5.76 -6.03 5.60
N VAL A 91 -4.62 -6.19 4.91
CA VAL A 91 -4.18 -7.47 4.34
C VAL A 91 -2.69 -7.66 4.58
N ALA A 92 -2.26 -8.90 4.80
CA ALA A 92 -0.85 -9.25 4.90
C ALA A 92 -0.56 -10.59 4.22
N VAL A 93 0.67 -10.72 3.71
CA VAL A 93 1.22 -11.97 3.20
C VAL A 93 2.39 -12.37 4.08
N ASP A 94 2.20 -13.36 4.94
CA ASP A 94 3.25 -13.90 5.80
C ASP A 94 4.02 -15.01 5.09
N ARG A 95 5.25 -14.72 4.67
CA ARG A 95 6.17 -15.63 3.95
C ARG A 95 7.33 -16.11 4.82
N ARG A 96 7.28 -15.92 6.13
CA ARG A 96 8.36 -16.28 7.05
C ARG A 96 8.50 -17.81 7.24
N ARG A 97 7.53 -18.57 6.76
CA ARG A 97 7.55 -20.03 6.69
C ARG A 97 7.40 -20.51 5.25
N PRO A 98 7.83 -21.75 4.93
CA PRO A 98 7.73 -22.29 3.56
C PRO A 98 6.32 -22.26 2.97
N ALA A 99 5.28 -22.45 3.80
CA ALA A 99 3.89 -22.26 3.41
C ALA A 99 3.46 -20.84 3.77
N PRO A 100 3.26 -19.93 2.78
CA PRO A 100 2.77 -18.59 3.03
C PRO A 100 1.37 -18.61 3.64
N ARG A 101 1.11 -17.63 4.52
CA ARG A 101 -0.22 -17.40 5.10
C ARG A 101 -0.72 -16.02 4.70
N LEU A 102 -1.96 -15.94 4.26
CA LEU A 102 -2.66 -14.68 4.09
C LEU A 102 -3.43 -14.35 5.37
N LEU A 103 -3.40 -13.07 5.75
CA LEU A 103 -4.21 -12.52 6.83
C LEU A 103 -5.03 -11.36 6.29
N VAL A 104 -6.32 -11.31 6.67
CA VAL A 104 -7.27 -10.31 6.20
C VAL A 104 -8.09 -9.78 7.35
N GLY A 105 -8.12 -8.46 7.54
CA GLY A 105 -9.06 -7.78 8.42
C GLY A 105 -10.30 -7.39 7.63
N GLY A 106 -11.39 -8.12 7.83
CA GLY A 106 -12.69 -7.83 7.24
C GLY A 106 -13.61 -7.12 8.23
N ASP A 107 -14.38 -6.14 7.76
CA ASP A 107 -15.31 -5.37 8.55
C ASP A 107 -16.73 -5.57 8.00
N SER A 108 -17.52 -6.39 8.70
CA SER A 108 -18.89 -6.67 8.36
C SER A 108 -19.85 -5.73 9.09
N SER A 109 -20.77 -5.09 8.37
CA SER A 109 -21.81 -4.25 8.96
C SER A 109 -22.78 -5.02 9.85
N HIS A 110 -22.83 -6.34 9.76
CA HIS A 110 -23.73 -7.20 10.55
C HIS A 110 -23.03 -7.91 11.71
N TRP A 111 -21.81 -8.38 11.47
CA TRP A 111 -21.09 -9.23 12.42
C TRP A 111 -19.90 -8.52 13.10
N GLY A 112 -19.61 -7.30 12.67
CA GLY A 112 -18.47 -6.53 13.12
C GLY A 112 -17.18 -6.95 12.42
N PRO A 113 -16.03 -6.37 12.86
CA PRO A 113 -14.72 -6.66 12.32
C PRO A 113 -14.19 -8.01 12.83
N SER A 114 -13.49 -8.73 11.93
CA SER A 114 -12.83 -9.99 12.22
C SER A 114 -11.51 -10.13 11.46
N VAL A 115 -10.66 -11.06 11.88
CA VAL A 115 -9.44 -11.47 11.18
C VAL A 115 -9.62 -12.87 10.61
N PHE A 116 -9.40 -13.00 9.32
CA PHE A 116 -9.45 -14.25 8.58
C PHE A 116 -8.04 -14.68 8.16
N THR A 117 -7.79 -15.99 8.11
CA THR A 117 -6.52 -16.55 7.66
C THR A 117 -6.74 -17.54 6.53
N SER A 118 -5.74 -17.65 5.64
CA SER A 118 -5.67 -18.68 4.59
C SER A 118 -4.25 -19.22 4.52
N ASP A 119 -4.11 -20.55 4.55
CA ASP A 119 -2.83 -21.26 4.39
C ASP A 119 -2.68 -21.86 2.97
N ASP A 120 -3.62 -21.57 2.06
CA ASP A 120 -3.69 -22.06 0.67
C ASP A 120 -3.84 -20.91 -0.33
N LEU A 121 -3.27 -19.74 0.00
CA LEU A 121 -3.21 -18.54 -0.84
C LEU A 121 -4.59 -18.04 -1.28
N GLY A 122 -5.61 -18.17 -0.42
CA GLY A 122 -6.94 -17.64 -0.65
C GLY A 122 -7.94 -18.63 -1.22
N ALA A 123 -7.56 -19.91 -1.47
CA ALA A 123 -8.49 -20.93 -1.93
C ALA A 123 -9.55 -21.23 -0.85
N THR A 124 -9.14 -21.28 0.42
CA THR A 124 -10.05 -21.40 1.56
C THR A 124 -9.70 -20.39 2.65
N TRP A 125 -10.71 -19.96 3.39
CA TRP A 125 -10.58 -18.99 4.47
C TRP A 125 -11.10 -19.56 5.77
N ARG A 126 -10.41 -19.25 6.85
CA ARG A 126 -10.77 -19.65 8.19
C ARG A 126 -10.95 -18.42 9.08
N GLU A 127 -12.06 -18.37 9.78
CA GLU A 127 -12.32 -17.45 10.87
C GLU A 127 -12.14 -18.22 12.19
N PRO A 128 -11.38 -17.70 13.17
CA PRO A 128 -11.29 -18.32 14.48
C PRO A 128 -12.66 -18.44 15.16
N ALA A 129 -12.88 -19.52 15.91
CA ALA A 129 -14.14 -19.76 16.62
C ALA A 129 -14.48 -18.69 17.69
N ARG A 130 -13.49 -17.89 18.07
CA ARG A 130 -13.62 -16.67 18.88
C ARG A 130 -12.95 -15.54 18.10
N PRO A 131 -13.46 -14.28 18.19
CA PRO A 131 -12.80 -13.16 17.54
C PRO A 131 -11.32 -13.11 17.89
N ALA A 132 -10.45 -13.15 16.86
CA ALA A 132 -9.01 -13.18 17.03
C ALA A 132 -8.51 -11.93 17.77
N VAL A 133 -9.07 -10.76 17.42
CA VAL A 133 -8.78 -9.48 18.07
C VAL A 133 -10.00 -9.08 18.90
N ARG A 134 -9.79 -8.91 20.20
CA ARG A 134 -10.85 -8.54 21.15
C ARG A 134 -10.28 -7.67 22.25
N PHE A 135 -10.91 -6.52 22.50
CA PHE A 135 -10.60 -5.71 23.67
C PHE A 135 -10.99 -6.45 24.95
N PRO A 136 -10.13 -6.44 26.00
CA PRO A 136 -10.50 -6.91 27.32
C PRO A 136 -11.68 -6.13 27.90
N GLU A 137 -12.55 -6.78 28.67
CA GLU A 137 -13.79 -6.19 29.20
C GLU A 137 -13.54 -4.95 30.07
N ASP A 138 -12.43 -4.94 30.81
CA ASP A 138 -12.03 -3.83 31.68
C ASP A 138 -11.64 -2.54 30.93
N THR A 139 -11.40 -2.63 29.60
CA THR A 139 -11.14 -1.44 28.78
C THR A 139 -12.40 -0.66 28.44
N GLY A 140 -13.57 -1.28 28.51
CA GLY A 140 -14.85 -0.70 28.06
C GLY A 140 -14.92 -0.42 26.56
N ALA A 141 -13.91 -0.82 25.78
CA ALA A 141 -13.82 -0.61 24.34
C ALA A 141 -14.31 -1.83 23.55
N SER A 142 -14.72 -1.59 22.33
CA SER A 142 -15.07 -2.62 21.33
C SER A 142 -14.28 -2.40 20.05
N LEU A 143 -13.89 -3.48 19.38
CA LEU A 143 -13.22 -3.40 18.09
C LEU A 143 -14.18 -2.83 17.04
N GLU A 144 -13.76 -1.76 16.37
CA GLU A 144 -14.50 -1.12 15.28
C GLU A 144 -13.90 -1.47 13.92
N ARG A 145 -12.55 -1.64 13.86
CA ARG A 145 -11.85 -1.94 12.62
C ARG A 145 -10.45 -2.47 12.88
N VAL A 146 -9.96 -3.32 11.97
CA VAL A 146 -8.54 -3.69 11.87
C VAL A 146 -7.92 -2.86 10.75
N TRP A 147 -6.98 -1.95 11.12
CA TRP A 147 -6.31 -1.07 10.17
C TRP A 147 -5.03 -1.63 9.59
N GLN A 148 -4.34 -2.48 10.36
CA GLN A 148 -3.07 -3.06 9.95
C GLN A 148 -2.94 -4.49 10.47
N LEU A 149 -2.41 -5.38 9.64
CA LEU A 149 -1.87 -6.68 10.02
C LEU A 149 -0.39 -6.69 9.59
N HIS A 150 0.52 -6.90 10.55
CA HIS A 150 1.96 -6.80 10.31
C HIS A 150 2.68 -8.03 10.87
N PRO A 151 3.09 -8.99 10.01
CA PRO A 151 4.01 -10.05 10.40
C PRO A 151 5.35 -9.44 10.84
N ALA A 152 5.85 -9.82 12.02
CA ALA A 152 7.13 -9.35 12.57
C ALA A 152 8.33 -9.81 11.72
N GLY A 153 9.56 -9.51 12.17
CA GLY A 153 10.78 -9.96 11.50
C GLY A 153 10.96 -11.49 11.50
N PRO A 154 11.89 -12.02 10.70
CA PRO A 154 12.10 -13.46 10.55
C PRO A 154 12.56 -14.17 11.85
N GLU A 155 13.14 -13.44 12.79
CA GLU A 155 13.54 -13.94 14.12
C GLU A 155 12.35 -14.20 15.04
N ALA A 156 11.16 -13.68 14.71
CA ALA A 156 9.93 -13.89 15.44
C ALA A 156 8.81 -14.42 14.52
N PRO A 157 8.96 -15.63 13.92
CA PRO A 157 8.14 -16.11 12.82
C PRO A 157 6.67 -16.37 13.17
N ASP A 158 6.33 -16.44 14.45
CA ASP A 158 4.96 -16.64 14.92
C ASP A 158 4.29 -15.33 15.38
N VAL A 159 5.06 -14.23 15.46
CA VAL A 159 4.53 -12.95 15.91
C VAL A 159 3.88 -12.19 14.76
N VAL A 160 2.65 -11.75 14.99
CA VAL A 160 1.91 -10.83 14.12
C VAL A 160 1.35 -9.70 14.97
N TYR A 161 1.43 -8.49 14.49
CA TYR A 161 0.79 -7.34 15.13
C TYR A 161 -0.49 -6.96 14.40
N ALA A 162 -1.49 -6.48 15.14
CA ALA A 162 -2.68 -5.86 14.60
C ALA A 162 -2.84 -4.44 15.17
N GLY A 163 -2.97 -3.48 14.27
CA GLY A 163 -3.36 -2.11 14.60
C GLY A 163 -4.86 -1.92 14.37
N THR A 164 -5.54 -1.26 15.29
CA THR A 164 -7.01 -1.22 15.34
C THR A 164 -7.58 0.18 15.42
N GLU A 165 -8.90 0.25 15.33
CA GLU A 165 -9.78 1.34 15.76
C GLU A 165 -10.77 0.76 16.79
N PRO A 166 -10.94 1.36 17.97
CA PRO A 166 -10.13 2.45 18.53
C PRO A 166 -8.61 2.13 18.49
N ALA A 167 -7.78 3.20 18.45
CA ALA A 167 -6.34 3.03 18.29
C ALA A 167 -5.74 2.19 19.41
N ALA A 168 -5.34 0.98 19.07
CA ALA A 168 -4.65 0.05 19.95
C ALA A 168 -3.72 -0.86 19.13
N LEU A 169 -2.67 -1.33 19.79
CA LEU A 169 -1.80 -2.37 19.26
C LEU A 169 -2.14 -3.70 19.93
N PHE A 170 -2.33 -4.72 19.11
CA PHE A 170 -2.46 -6.08 19.54
C PHE A 170 -1.30 -6.92 19.02
N ARG A 171 -0.90 -7.94 19.77
CA ARG A 171 0.20 -8.85 19.44
C ARG A 171 -0.28 -10.29 19.48
N SER A 172 -0.07 -11.03 18.43
CA SER A 172 -0.23 -12.47 18.32
C SER A 172 1.14 -13.15 18.50
N ALA A 173 1.15 -14.34 19.11
CA ALA A 173 2.30 -15.22 19.19
C ALA A 173 2.03 -16.58 18.50
N ASP A 174 0.93 -16.68 17.73
CA ASP A 174 0.43 -17.90 17.11
C ASP A 174 0.03 -17.68 15.63
N ARG A 175 0.73 -16.75 14.95
CA ARG A 175 0.53 -16.42 13.53
C ARG A 175 -0.86 -15.82 13.22
N GLY A 176 -1.45 -15.10 14.17
CA GLY A 176 -2.71 -14.39 13.98
C GLY A 176 -3.97 -15.20 14.32
N GLU A 177 -3.84 -16.35 15.01
CA GLU A 177 -5.00 -17.10 15.49
C GLU A 177 -5.66 -16.41 16.70
N SER A 178 -4.85 -15.78 17.56
CA SER A 178 -5.30 -14.97 18.68
C SER A 178 -4.38 -13.77 18.90
N PHE A 179 -4.92 -12.72 19.49
CA PHE A 179 -4.18 -11.48 19.74
C PHE A 179 -4.43 -11.00 21.18
N GLU A 180 -3.39 -10.50 21.81
CA GLU A 180 -3.43 -9.87 23.12
C GLU A 180 -3.17 -8.36 22.99
N LEU A 181 -3.91 -7.57 23.77
CA LEU A 181 -3.74 -6.12 23.83
C LEU A 181 -2.38 -5.74 24.42
N VAL A 182 -1.62 -4.90 23.73
CA VAL A 182 -0.39 -4.29 24.26
C VAL A 182 -0.78 -3.17 25.21
N ARG A 183 -1.03 -3.54 26.48
CA ARG A 183 -1.57 -2.63 27.52
C ARG A 183 -0.74 -1.37 27.72
N PRO A 184 0.62 -1.39 27.76
CA PRO A 184 1.38 -0.17 28.01
C PRO A 184 1.16 0.95 26.96
N LEU A 185 0.81 0.60 25.72
CA LEU A 185 0.41 1.59 24.72
C LEU A 185 -1.05 2.04 24.92
N TRP A 186 -1.96 1.12 25.22
CA TRP A 186 -3.36 1.42 25.49
C TRP A 186 -3.53 2.32 26.72
N GLU A 187 -2.72 2.11 27.74
CA GLU A 187 -2.72 2.82 29.03
C GLU A 187 -1.72 4.00 29.03
N HIS A 188 -1.21 4.39 27.83
CA HIS A 188 -0.27 5.51 27.73
C HIS A 188 -0.85 6.80 28.36
N PRO A 189 -0.07 7.56 29.15
CA PRO A 189 -0.57 8.73 29.84
C PRO A 189 -1.26 9.77 28.96
N THR A 190 -0.83 9.88 27.69
CA THR A 190 -1.43 10.82 26.72
C THR A 190 -2.65 10.26 26.00
N ARG A 191 -3.06 9.02 26.27
CA ARG A 191 -4.15 8.35 25.56
C ARG A 191 -5.46 9.13 25.56
N GLY A 192 -5.74 9.82 26.68
CA GLY A 192 -6.94 10.65 26.82
C GLY A 192 -6.97 11.89 25.93
N ASP A 193 -5.83 12.31 25.41
CA ASP A 193 -5.69 13.47 24.52
C ASP A 193 -5.75 13.09 23.04
N TRP A 194 -5.79 11.79 22.71
CA TRP A 194 -5.87 11.35 21.33
C TRP A 194 -7.27 11.62 20.78
N MET A 195 -7.33 12.38 19.70
CA MET A 195 -8.59 12.80 19.11
C MET A 195 -8.82 12.06 17.79
N PRO A 196 -10.04 11.59 17.51
CA PRO A 196 -10.33 11.03 16.20
C PRO A 196 -10.23 12.13 15.14
N GLY A 197 -9.46 11.85 14.08
CA GLY A 197 -9.47 12.65 12.86
C GLY A 197 -10.68 12.35 11.99
N GLY A 198 -10.80 13.01 10.84
CA GLY A 198 -11.88 12.77 9.88
C GLY A 198 -11.93 11.34 9.31
N GLY A 199 -10.89 10.52 9.55
CA GLY A 199 -10.81 9.10 9.17
C GLY A 199 -10.94 8.12 10.33
N GLY A 200 -11.26 8.57 11.53
CA GLY A 200 -11.29 7.77 12.75
C GLY A 200 -9.94 7.78 13.50
N GLU A 201 -9.94 7.22 14.71
CA GLU A 201 -8.74 7.06 15.54
C GLU A 201 -8.14 5.67 15.28
N GLY A 202 -7.38 5.53 14.20
CA GLY A 202 -6.80 4.26 13.80
C GLY A 202 -5.31 4.15 14.06
N LEU A 203 -4.84 3.02 14.65
CA LEU A 203 -3.46 2.61 14.60
C LEU A 203 -3.22 1.89 13.27
N HIS A 204 -2.68 2.61 12.28
CA HIS A 204 -2.63 2.16 10.89
C HIS A 204 -1.23 1.78 10.40
N THR A 205 -0.19 1.98 11.21
CA THR A 205 1.18 1.58 10.85
C THR A 205 1.85 0.86 12.02
N VAL A 206 2.43 -0.28 11.74
CA VAL A 206 3.32 -1.03 12.65
C VAL A 206 4.58 -1.37 11.87
N LEU A 207 5.74 -1.02 12.41
CA LEU A 207 7.06 -1.33 11.84
C LEU A 207 7.93 -1.97 12.92
N THR A 208 8.33 -3.22 12.70
CA THR A 208 9.36 -3.89 13.53
C THR A 208 10.75 -3.56 12.99
N HIS A 209 11.73 -3.35 13.87
CA HIS A 209 13.08 -3.08 13.44
C HIS A 209 13.79 -4.40 13.05
N PRO A 210 14.43 -4.51 11.87
CA PRO A 210 14.98 -5.77 11.38
C PRO A 210 16.18 -6.31 12.17
N ALA A 211 16.90 -5.43 12.89
CA ALA A 211 18.05 -5.84 13.71
C ALA A 211 17.75 -5.84 15.22
N ASP A 212 16.57 -5.38 15.64
CA ASP A 212 16.17 -5.32 17.05
C ASP A 212 14.68 -5.65 17.19
N PRO A 213 14.32 -6.90 17.49
CA PRO A 213 12.92 -7.31 17.64
C PRO A 213 12.19 -6.65 18.82
N ALA A 214 12.92 -6.01 19.75
CA ALA A 214 12.32 -5.24 20.84
C ALA A 214 11.92 -3.82 20.41
N ALA A 215 12.45 -3.34 19.26
CA ALA A 215 12.14 -2.02 18.74
C ALA A 215 10.95 -2.08 17.76
N VAL A 216 9.86 -1.45 18.17
CA VAL A 216 8.64 -1.32 17.36
C VAL A 216 8.23 0.15 17.27
N THR A 217 7.90 0.59 16.05
CA THR A 217 7.35 1.92 15.78
C THR A 217 5.91 1.76 15.32
N VAL A 218 5.01 2.56 15.86
CA VAL A 218 3.61 2.62 15.44
C VAL A 218 3.21 4.03 15.07
N ALA A 219 2.24 4.18 14.17
CA ALA A 219 1.64 5.46 13.87
C ALA A 219 0.12 5.40 14.01
N VAL A 220 -0.41 6.43 14.66
CA VAL A 220 -1.83 6.60 15.00
C VAL A 220 -2.33 7.88 14.35
N SER A 221 -3.49 7.80 13.69
CA SER A 221 -4.17 8.98 13.17
C SER A 221 -4.46 9.95 14.31
N THR A 222 -3.97 11.20 14.18
CA THR A 222 -4.16 12.31 15.13
C THR A 222 -3.53 12.12 16.52
N ALA A 223 -2.66 11.12 16.69
CA ALA A 223 -1.81 11.00 17.88
C ALA A 223 -0.32 11.04 17.52
N GLY A 224 0.02 10.76 16.24
CA GLY A 224 1.39 10.78 15.76
C GLY A 224 2.07 9.43 15.82
N VAL A 225 3.39 9.44 15.88
CA VAL A 225 4.27 8.28 15.95
C VAL A 225 4.62 7.99 17.41
N PHE A 226 4.56 6.72 17.79
CA PHE A 226 5.06 6.20 19.07
C PHE A 226 6.04 5.07 18.83
N ARG A 227 7.00 4.91 19.71
CA ARG A 227 7.95 3.81 19.63
C ARG A 227 8.28 3.19 20.98
N THR A 228 8.62 1.91 20.94
CA THR A 228 9.18 1.15 22.05
C THR A 228 10.57 0.65 21.68
N ARG A 229 11.40 0.37 22.70
CA ARG A 229 12.71 -0.30 22.58
C ARG A 229 12.85 -1.47 23.54
N ASP A 230 11.76 -1.84 24.20
CA ASP A 230 11.72 -2.89 25.23
C ASP A 230 10.62 -3.94 24.96
N GLY A 231 10.27 -4.11 23.67
CA GLY A 231 9.29 -5.11 23.27
C GLY A 231 7.84 -4.73 23.59
N GLY A 232 7.56 -3.46 23.84
CA GLY A 232 6.21 -2.96 24.15
C GLY A 232 5.94 -2.72 25.61
N GLY A 233 6.96 -2.85 26.48
CA GLY A 233 6.84 -2.59 27.92
C GLY A 233 6.67 -1.11 28.25
N SER A 234 7.25 -0.21 27.44
CA SER A 234 7.06 1.24 27.51
C SER A 234 7.01 1.86 26.12
N TRP A 235 6.35 3.00 26.00
CA TRP A 235 6.18 3.72 24.74
C TRP A 235 6.48 5.20 24.92
N ALA A 236 7.03 5.86 23.90
CA ALA A 236 7.30 7.27 23.91
C ALA A 236 6.86 7.90 22.58
N PRO A 237 6.31 9.14 22.60
CA PRO A 237 6.07 9.92 21.40
C PRO A 237 7.36 10.13 20.60
N SER A 238 7.25 10.18 19.28
CA SER A 238 8.38 10.20 18.36
C SER A 238 8.13 11.13 17.18
N ASN A 239 7.78 12.40 17.46
CA ASN A 239 7.25 13.34 16.50
C ASN A 239 8.08 14.63 16.33
N ARG A 240 9.26 14.72 16.95
CA ARG A 240 10.08 15.94 16.90
C ARG A 240 10.41 16.33 15.46
N GLY A 241 9.94 17.50 15.01
CA GLY A 241 10.09 18.02 13.66
C GLY A 241 8.90 17.78 12.74
N VAL A 242 7.91 16.96 13.12
CA VAL A 242 6.67 16.80 12.35
C VAL A 242 5.68 17.89 12.73
N SER A 243 5.21 18.64 11.75
CA SER A 243 4.30 19.77 11.96
C SER A 243 2.84 19.32 12.17
N ALA A 244 2.13 20.04 13.04
CA ALA A 244 0.69 19.92 13.30
C ALA A 244 0.06 21.32 13.34
N VAL A 245 0.08 22.03 12.23
CA VAL A 245 -0.32 23.46 12.13
C VAL A 245 -1.77 23.75 12.54
N PHE A 246 -2.60 22.72 12.66
CA PHE A 246 -3.98 22.83 13.15
C PHE A 246 -4.09 22.89 14.67
N LEU A 247 -3.02 22.58 15.39
CA LEU A 247 -2.95 22.68 16.84
C LEU A 247 -2.42 24.06 17.29
N PRO A 248 -2.74 24.51 18.49
CA PRO A 248 -2.20 25.76 19.03
C PRO A 248 -0.66 25.80 19.10
N ASP A 249 -0.03 24.65 19.39
CA ASP A 249 1.39 24.41 19.21
C ASP A 249 1.59 23.66 17.91
N PRO A 250 2.27 24.22 16.89
CA PRO A 250 2.51 23.54 15.64
C PRO A 250 3.61 22.47 15.70
N GLN A 251 4.31 22.32 16.82
CA GLN A 251 5.37 21.32 17.05
C GLN A 251 5.11 20.53 18.35
N PRO A 252 3.92 19.95 18.54
CA PRO A 252 3.58 19.28 19.79
C PRO A 252 4.35 17.97 19.94
N GLU A 253 4.46 17.47 21.16
CA GLU A 253 5.08 16.16 21.42
C GLU A 253 4.26 15.00 20.83
N TRP A 254 2.91 15.12 20.85
CA TRP A 254 1.96 14.19 20.20
C TRP A 254 0.79 14.96 19.58
N GLY A 255 -0.04 14.28 18.78
CA GLY A 255 -1.21 14.87 18.14
C GLY A 255 -1.04 15.16 16.64
N GLN A 256 0.10 14.82 16.05
CA GLN A 256 0.31 14.93 14.61
C GLN A 256 -0.66 14.00 13.84
N CYS A 257 -1.18 14.49 12.72
CA CYS A 257 -2.05 13.73 11.84
C CYS A 257 -1.21 12.92 10.84
N VAL A 258 -0.56 11.87 11.35
CA VAL A 258 0.26 10.98 10.52
C VAL A 258 -0.64 10.07 9.68
N HIS A 259 -0.32 9.93 8.40
CA HIS A 259 -1.07 9.10 7.48
C HIS A 259 -0.40 7.74 7.20
N LYS A 260 0.91 7.70 7.03
CA LYS A 260 1.66 6.46 6.84
C LYS A 260 3.14 6.65 7.16
N VAL A 261 3.78 5.57 7.63
CA VAL A 261 5.24 5.51 7.78
C VAL A 261 5.75 4.27 7.05
N ALA A 262 6.87 4.41 6.34
CA ALA A 262 7.57 3.33 5.66
C ALA A 262 9.06 3.30 6.07
N ARG A 263 9.69 2.11 6.07
CA ARG A 263 11.08 1.92 6.41
C ARG A 263 11.93 1.76 5.16
N ASP A 264 13.09 2.41 5.11
CA ASP A 264 14.10 2.25 4.06
C ASP A 264 14.69 0.83 4.07
N ALA A 265 14.98 0.30 2.90
CA ALA A 265 15.48 -1.06 2.74
C ALA A 265 16.96 -1.24 3.14
N GLY A 266 17.77 -0.20 2.97
CA GLY A 266 19.23 -0.26 3.18
C GLY A 266 19.69 0.38 4.47
N ASP A 267 18.82 1.19 5.09
CA ASP A 267 19.09 1.84 6.37
C ASP A 267 17.88 1.63 7.29
N PRO A 268 17.95 0.68 8.22
CA PRO A 268 16.82 0.34 9.08
C PRO A 268 16.42 1.47 10.03
N ASP A 269 17.27 2.44 10.29
CA ASP A 269 16.97 3.63 11.07
C ASP A 269 16.35 4.75 10.23
N ARG A 270 16.41 4.64 8.89
CA ARG A 270 15.74 5.59 8.01
C ARG A 270 14.28 5.24 7.82
N LEU A 271 13.43 6.23 8.09
CA LEU A 271 11.98 6.16 7.92
C LEU A 271 11.50 7.31 7.03
N TYR A 272 10.46 7.04 6.24
CA TYR A 272 9.71 8.04 5.48
C TYR A 272 8.30 8.14 6.06
N LEU A 273 7.80 9.35 6.18
CA LEU A 273 6.50 9.62 6.78
C LEU A 273 5.70 10.57 5.89
N GLN A 274 4.47 10.17 5.52
CA GLN A 274 3.46 11.08 5.00
C GLN A 274 2.61 11.57 6.16
N ASN A 275 2.62 12.86 6.38
CA ASN A 275 1.76 13.55 7.33
C ASN A 275 0.62 14.26 6.61
N HIS A 276 -0.32 14.82 7.33
CA HIS A 276 -1.35 15.70 6.79
C HIS A 276 -0.73 16.93 6.11
N TRP A 277 0.31 17.49 6.70
CA TRP A 277 1.15 18.54 6.13
C TRP A 277 2.59 18.06 6.03
N GLY A 278 3.04 17.81 4.82
CA GLY A 278 4.42 17.46 4.53
C GLY A 278 4.71 15.98 4.42
N VAL A 279 5.84 15.73 3.76
CA VAL A 279 6.52 14.43 3.71
C VAL A 279 7.81 14.56 4.47
N TYR A 280 8.09 13.64 5.37
CA TYR A 280 9.23 13.73 6.27
C TYR A 280 10.13 12.51 6.18
N ARG A 281 11.41 12.71 6.54
CA ARG A 281 12.39 11.65 6.73
C ARG A 281 12.97 11.72 8.13
N SER A 282 13.19 10.55 8.72
CA SER A 282 14.01 10.35 9.90
C SER A 282 15.21 9.49 9.52
N ASP A 283 16.39 9.78 10.08
CA ASP A 283 17.62 8.97 9.95
C ASP A 283 18.06 8.41 11.31
N ASP A 284 17.17 8.45 12.34
CA ASP A 284 17.45 8.03 13.72
C ASP A 284 16.29 7.19 14.32
N ALA A 285 15.70 6.35 13.48
CA ALA A 285 14.57 5.46 13.83
C ALA A 285 13.34 6.22 14.36
N GLY A 286 13.10 7.45 13.89
CA GLY A 286 11.99 8.31 14.28
C GLY A 286 12.30 9.23 15.44
N GLY A 287 13.55 9.34 15.91
CA GLY A 287 13.92 10.26 16.99
C GLY A 287 13.74 11.73 16.61
N SER A 288 13.94 12.06 15.34
CA SER A 288 13.68 13.36 14.74
C SER A 288 13.31 13.23 13.27
N TRP A 289 12.58 14.23 12.76
CA TRP A 289 12.07 14.24 11.40
C TRP A 289 12.45 15.54 10.68
N THR A 290 12.81 15.42 9.42
CA THR A 290 13.13 16.54 8.52
C THR A 290 12.14 16.53 7.37
N ASP A 291 11.57 17.70 7.05
CA ASP A 291 10.71 17.87 5.88
C ASP A 291 11.51 17.64 4.60
N ILE A 292 10.97 16.78 3.73
CA ILE A 292 11.53 16.42 2.43
C ILE A 292 10.52 16.64 1.29
N GLY A 293 9.43 17.36 1.52
CA GLY A 293 8.36 17.60 0.54
C GLY A 293 8.70 18.59 -0.57
N SER A 294 9.87 19.23 -0.51
CA SER A 294 10.28 20.19 -1.55
C SER A 294 10.34 19.55 -2.94
N GLY A 295 9.69 20.17 -3.93
CA GLY A 295 9.58 19.66 -5.31
C GLY A 295 8.35 18.79 -5.58
N LEU A 296 7.57 18.43 -4.57
CA LEU A 296 6.25 17.83 -4.75
C LEU A 296 5.20 18.89 -5.12
N PRO A 297 4.17 18.54 -5.91
CA PRO A 297 3.12 19.50 -6.30
C PRO A 297 2.16 19.85 -5.16
N SER A 298 2.17 19.06 -4.10
CA SER A 298 1.38 19.24 -2.88
C SER A 298 2.07 18.50 -1.73
N ASP A 299 1.92 19.01 -0.53
CA ASP A 299 2.43 18.39 0.70
C ASP A 299 1.42 17.42 1.35
N PHE A 300 0.16 17.46 0.90
CA PHE A 300 -0.89 16.54 1.36
C PHE A 300 -0.89 15.24 0.56
N GLY A 301 -1.13 14.13 1.25
CA GLY A 301 -1.29 12.79 0.69
C GLY A 301 -1.57 11.77 1.80
N PHE A 302 -1.81 10.53 1.43
CA PHE A 302 -2.03 9.45 2.41
C PHE A 302 -0.93 8.41 2.40
N ALA A 303 -0.41 8.06 1.21
CA ALA A 303 0.43 6.91 1.01
C ALA A 303 1.92 7.28 0.95
N VAL A 304 2.75 6.48 1.59
CA VAL A 304 4.19 6.38 1.35
C VAL A 304 4.59 4.92 1.34
N ALA A 305 5.41 4.51 0.38
CA ALA A 305 6.01 3.18 0.31
C ALA A 305 7.52 3.31 0.05
N ALA A 306 8.32 2.45 0.66
CA ALA A 306 9.75 2.38 0.39
C ALA A 306 10.04 1.27 -0.63
N HIS A 307 11.08 1.47 -1.44
CA HIS A 307 11.57 0.43 -2.34
C HIS A 307 12.18 -0.72 -1.51
N PRO A 308 11.90 -1.99 -1.84
CA PRO A 308 12.27 -3.13 -0.97
C PRO A 308 13.76 -3.43 -0.92
N ARG A 309 14.57 -2.87 -1.84
CA ARG A 309 16.00 -3.17 -1.95
C ARG A 309 16.91 -1.97 -2.22
N ARG A 310 16.39 -0.86 -2.77
CA ARG A 310 17.22 0.31 -3.09
C ARG A 310 17.19 1.32 -1.96
N PRO A 311 18.30 1.51 -1.23
CA PRO A 311 18.39 2.53 -0.19
C PRO A 311 18.07 3.92 -0.72
N GLY A 312 17.44 4.74 0.08
CA GLY A 312 17.11 6.12 -0.29
C GLY A 312 15.96 6.24 -1.31
N THR A 313 15.28 5.13 -1.66
CA THR A 313 14.22 5.14 -2.65
C THR A 313 12.85 4.96 -1.99
N ALA A 314 11.95 5.92 -2.23
CA ALA A 314 10.57 5.88 -1.72
C ALA A 314 9.59 6.48 -2.74
N TYR A 315 8.32 6.17 -2.55
CA TYR A 315 7.21 6.56 -3.42
C TYR A 315 6.11 7.24 -2.62
N VAL A 316 5.55 8.33 -3.15
CA VAL A 316 4.39 9.03 -2.59
C VAL A 316 3.36 9.31 -3.68
N PHE A 317 2.11 9.55 -3.26
CA PHE A 317 1.02 9.95 -4.14
C PHE A 317 0.39 11.24 -3.63
N PRO A 318 0.88 12.43 -4.05
CA PRO A 318 0.38 13.71 -3.61
C PRO A 318 -1.05 13.99 -4.07
N LEU A 319 -1.84 14.58 -3.18
CA LEU A 319 -3.20 15.04 -3.42
C LEU A 319 -3.28 16.54 -3.15
N ASN A 320 -4.25 17.25 -3.73
CA ASN A 320 -4.35 18.71 -3.57
C ASN A 320 -4.50 19.15 -2.11
N ALA A 321 -5.53 18.65 -1.43
CA ALA A 321 -5.85 19.04 -0.07
C ALA A 321 -6.77 18.00 0.59
N ASP A 322 -6.95 18.11 1.89
CA ASP A 322 -7.87 17.31 2.66
C ASP A 322 -9.35 17.55 2.30
N SER A 323 -9.65 18.71 1.72
CA SER A 323 -11.00 19.09 1.35
C SER A 323 -11.49 18.45 0.06
N ASP A 324 -10.62 18.18 -0.90
CA ASP A 324 -10.99 17.59 -2.19
C ASP A 324 -10.36 16.21 -2.46
N ARG A 325 -9.18 15.92 -1.89
CA ARG A 325 -8.47 14.64 -1.94
C ARG A 325 -8.25 14.09 -3.35
N VAL A 326 -8.09 14.95 -4.33
CA VAL A 326 -7.81 14.57 -5.71
C VAL A 326 -6.35 14.83 -6.07
N PRO A 327 -5.78 14.11 -7.05
CA PRO A 327 -4.42 14.35 -7.50
C PRO A 327 -4.21 15.78 -7.96
N ALA A 328 -3.04 16.34 -7.66
CA ALA A 328 -2.68 17.68 -8.09
C ALA A 328 -2.79 17.82 -9.62
N GLU A 329 -3.40 18.93 -10.09
CA GLU A 329 -3.68 19.19 -11.51
C GLU A 329 -4.60 18.16 -12.18
N HIS A 330 -5.29 17.31 -11.41
CA HIS A 330 -6.10 16.19 -11.88
C HIS A 330 -5.33 15.20 -12.76
N ARG A 331 -4.03 15.03 -12.48
CA ARG A 331 -3.12 14.12 -13.19
C ARG A 331 -2.70 12.98 -12.28
N CYS A 332 -2.82 11.75 -12.77
CA CYS A 332 -2.39 10.57 -12.02
C CYS A 332 -0.86 10.49 -12.04
N ARG A 333 -0.22 10.73 -10.91
CA ARG A 333 1.24 10.72 -10.79
C ARG A 333 1.68 10.12 -9.46
N VAL A 334 2.50 9.09 -9.55
CA VAL A 334 3.32 8.65 -8.41
C VAL A 334 4.61 9.47 -8.44
N PHE A 335 5.13 9.87 -7.30
CA PHE A 335 6.43 10.53 -7.21
C PHE A 335 7.43 9.61 -6.54
N ARG A 336 8.63 9.51 -7.12
CA ARG A 336 9.75 8.72 -6.60
C ARG A 336 10.88 9.64 -6.17
N THR A 337 11.46 9.37 -5.01
CA THR A 337 12.80 9.81 -4.67
C THR A 337 13.75 8.63 -4.80
N SER A 338 15.01 8.90 -5.20
CA SER A 338 16.12 7.92 -5.23
C SER A 338 17.33 8.41 -4.42
N ASP A 339 17.16 9.54 -3.72
CA ASP A 339 18.19 10.25 -2.96
C ASP A 339 17.71 10.64 -1.55
N ALA A 340 16.84 9.78 -0.99
CA ALA A 340 16.28 9.94 0.35
C ALA A 340 15.48 11.25 0.55
N GLY A 341 14.81 11.72 -0.50
CA GLY A 341 13.94 12.88 -0.46
C GLY A 341 14.62 14.21 -0.77
N ALA A 342 15.87 14.20 -1.26
CA ALA A 342 16.50 15.43 -1.72
C ALA A 342 15.86 15.94 -3.02
N THR A 343 15.43 15.02 -3.89
CA THR A 343 14.65 15.33 -5.10
C THR A 343 13.50 14.35 -5.32
N TRP A 344 12.49 14.78 -6.07
CA TRP A 344 11.32 13.98 -6.44
C TRP A 344 11.09 14.02 -7.95
N GLU A 345 10.90 12.87 -8.58
CA GLU A 345 10.56 12.75 -9.99
C GLU A 345 9.13 12.21 -10.18
N PRO A 346 8.33 12.79 -11.09
CA PRO A 346 7.00 12.29 -11.40
C PRO A 346 7.09 11.06 -12.31
N LEU A 347 6.45 9.97 -11.92
CA LEU A 347 6.27 8.76 -12.71
C LEU A 347 4.90 8.80 -13.37
N THR A 348 4.85 8.93 -14.69
CA THR A 348 3.60 9.21 -15.43
C THR A 348 3.33 8.27 -16.59
N ARG A 349 4.34 7.53 -17.08
CA ARG A 349 4.22 6.74 -18.31
C ARG A 349 3.23 5.60 -18.14
N GLY A 350 2.10 5.67 -18.84
CA GLY A 350 1.00 4.69 -18.74
C GLY A 350 -0.07 5.04 -17.73
N LEU A 351 0.07 6.16 -16.99
CA LEU A 351 -0.96 6.71 -16.11
C LEU A 351 -1.80 7.78 -16.81
N PRO A 352 -3.06 8.01 -16.39
CA PRO A 352 -3.91 9.09 -16.91
C PRO A 352 -3.29 10.47 -16.70
N ASP A 353 -3.16 11.24 -17.77
CA ASP A 353 -2.51 12.57 -17.77
C ASP A 353 -3.48 13.74 -17.54
N ALA A 354 -4.79 13.48 -17.51
CA ALA A 354 -5.83 14.47 -17.27
C ALA A 354 -7.09 13.81 -16.70
N ASP A 355 -7.96 14.63 -16.12
CA ASP A 355 -9.30 14.26 -15.65
C ASP A 355 -9.31 13.06 -14.67
N HIS A 356 -8.23 12.90 -13.91
CA HIS A 356 -8.12 11.84 -12.91
C HIS A 356 -8.46 12.37 -11.50
N TYR A 357 -9.45 11.75 -10.86
CA TYR A 357 -9.98 12.17 -9.56
C TYR A 357 -9.86 11.08 -8.49
N GLY A 358 -9.07 10.05 -8.75
CA GLY A 358 -8.94 8.89 -7.87
C GLY A 358 -8.05 9.16 -6.66
N THR A 359 -8.60 9.11 -5.46
CA THR A 359 -7.86 9.19 -4.20
C THR A 359 -7.14 7.88 -3.92
N VAL A 360 -5.82 7.92 -3.70
CA VAL A 360 -5.03 6.79 -3.18
C VAL A 360 -4.94 6.89 -1.66
N LEU A 361 -5.44 5.88 -0.94
CA LEU A 361 -5.45 5.84 0.52
C LEU A 361 -4.10 5.35 1.08
N ARG A 362 -3.91 5.47 2.42
CA ARG A 362 -2.66 5.21 3.15
C ARG A 362 -2.06 3.81 2.93
N ASP A 363 -2.89 2.79 2.81
CA ASP A 363 -2.50 1.41 2.58
C ASP A 363 -2.75 0.94 1.14
N ALA A 364 -3.12 1.85 0.24
CA ALA A 364 -3.42 1.56 -1.15
C ALA A 364 -2.24 1.81 -2.11
N LEU A 365 -1.01 1.91 -1.59
CA LEU A 365 0.25 1.93 -2.34
C LEU A 365 1.22 0.94 -1.70
N CYS A 366 1.83 0.06 -2.49
CA CYS A 366 2.83 -0.90 -2.00
C CYS A 366 3.86 -1.24 -3.07
N THR A 367 4.94 -1.90 -2.65
CA THR A 367 5.94 -2.53 -3.51
C THR A 367 5.97 -4.03 -3.27
N ASP A 368 6.40 -4.81 -4.28
CA ASP A 368 6.82 -6.20 -4.09
C ASP A 368 8.35 -6.30 -4.01
N ASP A 369 8.88 -7.49 -3.86
CA ASP A 369 10.32 -7.78 -3.75
C ASP A 369 10.92 -8.41 -5.02
N ALA A 370 10.27 -8.27 -6.18
CA ALA A 370 10.81 -8.62 -7.49
C ALA A 370 12.02 -7.76 -7.87
N ASP A 371 12.80 -8.15 -8.87
CA ASP A 371 13.91 -7.38 -9.43
C ASP A 371 13.79 -7.28 -10.95
N PRO A 372 13.44 -6.09 -11.49
CA PRO A 372 13.05 -4.83 -10.83
C PRO A 372 11.82 -4.98 -9.91
N ALA A 373 11.66 -4.06 -8.95
CA ALA A 373 10.53 -4.13 -8.03
C ALA A 373 9.21 -3.77 -8.70
N GLY A 374 8.16 -4.53 -8.38
CA GLY A 374 6.80 -4.11 -8.67
C GLY A 374 6.36 -2.98 -7.74
N VAL A 375 5.63 -2.01 -8.31
CA VAL A 375 4.99 -0.93 -7.55
C VAL A 375 3.52 -0.93 -7.91
N TYR A 376 2.62 -0.92 -6.91
CA TYR A 376 1.19 -1.07 -7.13
C TYR A 376 0.41 -0.05 -6.33
N PHE A 377 -0.62 0.52 -6.93
CA PHE A 377 -1.58 1.33 -6.18
C PHE A 377 -3.01 1.11 -6.67
N GLY A 378 -3.95 1.28 -5.75
CA GLY A 378 -5.36 1.34 -6.07
C GLY A 378 -5.99 2.63 -5.58
N ASN A 379 -7.09 3.05 -6.20
CA ASN A 379 -7.77 4.28 -5.84
C ASN A 379 -9.24 4.04 -5.48
N ARG A 380 -9.88 5.07 -4.96
CA ARG A 380 -11.29 5.01 -4.56
C ARG A 380 -12.28 4.98 -5.72
N ASN A 381 -11.82 5.18 -6.95
CA ASN A 381 -12.64 5.01 -8.16
C ASN A 381 -12.68 3.55 -8.63
N GLY A 382 -11.97 2.64 -7.94
CA GLY A 382 -11.95 1.22 -8.26
C GLY A 382 -10.98 0.85 -9.37
N GLU A 383 -9.96 1.68 -9.61
CA GLU A 383 -8.87 1.39 -10.52
C GLU A 383 -7.66 0.86 -9.74
N LEU A 384 -6.97 -0.13 -10.31
CA LEU A 384 -5.76 -0.73 -9.78
C LEU A 384 -4.67 -0.66 -10.85
N TYR A 385 -3.58 0.01 -10.53
CA TYR A 385 -2.42 0.18 -11.39
C TYR A 385 -1.22 -0.59 -10.86
N GLY A 386 -0.37 -1.04 -11.77
CA GLY A 386 0.89 -1.70 -11.44
C GLY A 386 2.00 -1.35 -12.40
N SER A 387 3.20 -1.34 -11.85
CA SER A 387 4.47 -1.25 -12.56
C SER A 387 5.30 -2.48 -12.26
N ARG A 388 6.16 -2.91 -13.20
CA ARG A 388 7.10 -4.03 -13.03
C ARG A 388 8.56 -3.59 -13.18
N ASP A 389 8.79 -2.29 -13.21
CA ASP A 389 10.09 -1.67 -13.53
C ASP A 389 10.37 -0.48 -12.60
N ASP A 390 10.19 -0.69 -11.29
CA ASP A 390 10.43 0.30 -10.23
C ASP A 390 9.57 1.57 -10.36
N GLY A 391 8.47 1.52 -11.12
CA GLY A 391 7.58 2.65 -11.36
C GLY A 391 7.82 3.40 -12.68
N ASP A 392 8.77 2.96 -13.52
CA ASP A 392 9.11 3.65 -14.76
C ASP A 392 7.98 3.59 -15.79
N THR A 393 7.24 2.48 -15.85
CA THR A 393 6.04 2.32 -16.68
C THR A 393 4.89 1.68 -15.91
N TRP A 394 3.66 2.05 -16.23
CA TRP A 394 2.46 1.61 -15.54
C TRP A 394 1.44 1.00 -16.49
N GLU A 395 0.72 0.01 -15.99
CA GLU A 395 -0.44 -0.60 -16.65
C GLU A 395 -1.66 -0.58 -15.73
N LEU A 396 -2.85 -0.42 -16.30
CA LEU A 396 -4.12 -0.60 -15.61
C LEU A 396 -4.36 -2.11 -15.47
N LEU A 397 -4.32 -2.61 -14.24
CA LEU A 397 -4.45 -4.04 -13.93
C LEU A 397 -5.90 -4.48 -13.81
N ALA A 398 -6.73 -3.63 -13.21
CA ALA A 398 -8.17 -3.83 -13.05
C ALA A 398 -8.88 -2.48 -12.91
N GLU A 399 -10.14 -2.43 -13.34
CA GLU A 399 -11.05 -1.29 -13.24
C GLU A 399 -12.43 -1.73 -12.78
N HIS A 400 -13.26 -0.77 -12.38
CA HIS A 400 -14.62 -1.02 -11.88
C HIS A 400 -14.68 -1.88 -10.60
N LEU A 401 -13.56 -1.98 -9.87
CA LEU A 401 -13.59 -2.53 -8.51
C LEU A 401 -14.37 -1.58 -7.57
N PRO A 402 -14.86 -2.05 -6.43
CA PRO A 402 -15.26 -1.13 -5.36
C PRO A 402 -14.07 -0.29 -4.88
N ASP A 403 -14.33 0.82 -4.14
CA ASP A 403 -13.26 1.64 -3.54
C ASP A 403 -12.12 0.77 -3.04
N VAL A 404 -10.90 0.93 -3.58
CA VAL A 404 -9.72 0.21 -3.10
C VAL A 404 -9.20 0.88 -1.82
N LEU A 405 -9.15 0.12 -0.74
CA LEU A 405 -8.80 0.59 0.60
C LEU A 405 -7.37 0.25 0.98
N CYS A 406 -6.88 -0.92 0.54
CA CYS A 406 -5.51 -1.35 0.75
C CYS A 406 -5.02 -2.27 -0.37
N VAL A 407 -3.70 -2.29 -0.59
CA VAL A 407 -3.04 -3.23 -1.50
C VAL A 407 -1.80 -3.83 -0.84
N ARG A 408 -1.50 -5.11 -1.14
CA ARG A 408 -0.23 -5.76 -0.77
C ARG A 408 0.18 -6.71 -1.88
N ALA A 409 1.44 -6.64 -2.25
CA ALA A 409 2.02 -7.53 -3.24
C ALA A 409 3.11 -8.40 -2.60
N ALA A 410 3.33 -9.59 -3.16
CA ALA A 410 4.40 -10.48 -2.77
C ALA A 410 4.81 -11.37 -3.93
N VAL A 411 6.11 -11.59 -4.10
CA VAL A 411 6.64 -12.61 -4.99
C VAL A 411 6.61 -13.95 -4.24
N LEU A 412 5.94 -14.93 -4.81
CA LEU A 412 5.89 -16.29 -4.28
C LEU A 412 6.99 -17.13 -4.93
N PRO A 413 7.71 -17.96 -4.16
CA PRO A 413 8.62 -18.94 -4.74
C PRO A 413 7.82 -19.95 -5.56
N ALA A 414 8.44 -20.45 -6.63
CA ALA A 414 7.88 -21.49 -7.49
C ALA A 414 7.81 -22.85 -6.81
#